data_12cdeb991a11115887878cf6efea56a6
#
_entry.id   12cdeb991a11115887878cf6efea56a6
#
_cell.length_a   1.000
_cell.length_b   1.000
_cell.length_c   1.000
_cell.angle_alpha   90.00
_cell.angle_beta   90.00
_cell.angle_gamma   90.00
#
_symmetry.space_group_name_H-M   'P 1'
#
loop_
_entity.id
_entity.type
_entity.pdbx_description
1 polymer ?
#
loop_
_entity_poly.entity_id
_entity_poly.type
_entity_poly.pdbx_seq_one_letter_code
_entity_poly.pdbx_strand_id
1 'polypeptide(L)'
;MTFLVNGVNKFGEPGVLMSFEERARDLETNVASLGYDVAELVERKQLVIDHVYIERAEIEESGEYDLEGLFVRLGYAIDSIGAKRVVLDTIEALFSGLDDTAILRSELRRLFAWLKDKGVTAIITGERGEGQLTRYGIEEYVSDCVILLDNRVEDQVTTRRLRVVKYRGSSHGTNEYPFLIDEHGISVLPITAAELGHKISRESVSTGVSGLDDMLGIRGYFRGSSILISGLAGTGKSTFASAFVNAACERGERCLFFAFEESPDQIVRNMASVGFKLDQHIDSGLLDFRAARPSLYGFEMHLARMNRDIEDFAPQVIVVDPISAFRGPSSEIHSTLIRLADICKSKGITALFTSLSSSGEQMTESERSVSSLMDTWISLKDMEANGERNRVLYLLKSRGMNHSKQLREYQLTNHGVHMVDAYVGPDGVLTGTARIAQEAREREAGLSRKQATERRRREVARKRAAVDRQIAELRAALETEEAEMATLIEQEEARELAHGTERSEMAAIRGVRS
;
A
#
# COMPACT_ATOMS: atom_id res chain seq x y z
N MET A 1 28.84 20.69 -9.40
CA MET A 1 29.40 20.28 -8.07
C MET A 1 29.08 18.83 -7.71
N THR A 2 27.84 18.36 -7.63
CA THR A 2 27.46 16.96 -7.25
C THR A 2 28.26 15.88 -7.99
N PHE A 3 28.50 16.06 -9.31
CA PHE A 3 29.28 15.12 -10.12
C PHE A 3 30.75 15.02 -9.65
N LEU A 4 31.36 16.14 -9.30
CA LEU A 4 32.74 16.18 -8.84
C LEU A 4 32.89 15.62 -7.42
N VAL A 5 32.07 16.09 -6.47
CA VAL A 5 32.12 15.66 -5.08
C VAL A 5 31.83 14.16 -4.97
N ASN A 6 30.81 13.65 -5.66
CA ASN A 6 30.55 12.20 -5.69
C ASN A 6 31.67 11.42 -6.41
N GLY A 7 32.35 12.05 -7.38
CA GLY A 7 33.52 11.48 -8.04
C GLY A 7 34.61 11.16 -7.02
N VAL A 8 34.95 12.13 -6.20
CA VAL A 8 35.96 11.98 -5.13
C VAL A 8 35.48 10.98 -4.08
N ASN A 9 34.30 11.23 -3.49
CA ASN A 9 33.85 10.51 -2.30
C ASN A 9 33.46 9.04 -2.57
N LYS A 10 32.87 8.75 -3.74
CA LYS A 10 32.34 7.41 -4.05
C LYS A 10 33.24 6.60 -4.98
N PHE A 11 34.04 7.29 -5.81
CA PHE A 11 34.81 6.62 -6.86
C PHE A 11 36.32 6.86 -6.75
N GLY A 12 36.78 7.76 -5.86
CA GLY A 12 38.19 8.11 -5.72
C GLY A 12 38.75 8.83 -6.94
N GLU A 13 37.88 9.53 -7.71
CA GLU A 13 38.22 10.23 -8.93
C GLU A 13 38.35 11.75 -8.68
N PRO A 14 39.57 12.32 -8.65
CA PRO A 14 39.76 13.76 -8.50
C PRO A 14 39.10 14.52 -9.65
N GLY A 15 38.71 15.78 -9.37
CA GLY A 15 37.99 16.59 -10.32
C GLY A 15 38.44 18.01 -10.43
N VAL A 16 38.16 18.63 -11.59
CA VAL A 16 38.39 20.05 -11.87
C VAL A 16 37.06 20.72 -12.22
N LEU A 17 36.74 21.80 -11.53
CA LEU A 17 35.69 22.74 -11.95
C LEU A 17 36.36 23.98 -12.53
N MET A 18 36.05 24.32 -13.76
CA MET A 18 36.37 25.61 -14.35
C MET A 18 35.08 26.41 -14.48
N SER A 19 35.00 27.48 -13.71
CA SER A 19 33.84 28.38 -13.69
C SER A 19 34.19 29.69 -14.43
N PHE A 20 33.24 30.15 -15.22
CA PHE A 20 33.40 31.41 -15.99
C PHE A 20 32.51 32.53 -15.44
N GLU A 21 31.58 32.24 -14.56
CA GLU A 21 30.62 33.19 -14.00
C GLU A 21 30.80 33.39 -12.50
N GLU A 22 30.90 32.31 -11.73
CA GLU A 22 30.95 32.35 -10.27
C GLU A 22 32.38 32.17 -9.75
N ARG A 23 32.73 32.93 -8.72
CA ARG A 23 34.02 32.78 -8.01
C ARG A 23 34.05 31.55 -7.16
N ALA A 24 35.21 30.94 -6.96
CA ALA A 24 35.38 29.74 -6.15
C ALA A 24 34.77 29.87 -4.75
N ARG A 25 34.95 31.02 -4.08
CA ARG A 25 34.42 31.26 -2.73
C ARG A 25 32.87 31.29 -2.69
N ASP A 26 32.25 31.83 -3.73
CA ASP A 26 30.81 31.93 -3.81
C ASP A 26 30.22 30.53 -4.05
N LEU A 27 30.84 29.72 -4.92
CA LEU A 27 30.51 28.33 -5.14
C LEU A 27 30.66 27.48 -3.87
N GLU A 28 31.76 27.63 -3.12
CA GLU A 28 31.96 26.94 -1.83
C GLU A 28 30.80 27.22 -0.86
N THR A 29 30.42 28.49 -0.73
CA THR A 29 29.33 28.93 0.15
C THR A 29 28.00 28.37 -0.30
N ASN A 30 27.69 28.41 -1.59
CA ASN A 30 26.43 27.97 -2.17
C ASN A 30 26.22 26.45 -2.00
N VAL A 31 27.28 25.65 -2.18
CA VAL A 31 27.16 24.18 -2.11
C VAL A 31 27.32 23.60 -0.70
N ALA A 32 27.78 24.42 0.28
CA ALA A 32 27.82 24.02 1.68
C ALA A 32 26.41 23.67 2.21
N SER A 33 25.38 24.36 1.70
CA SER A 33 23.97 24.05 2.00
C SER A 33 23.51 22.67 1.50
N LEU A 34 24.26 22.06 0.57
CA LEU A 34 24.04 20.71 0.05
C LEU A 34 24.86 19.65 0.80
N GLY A 35 25.45 20.01 1.96
CA GLY A 35 26.27 19.11 2.75
C GLY A 35 27.65 18.81 2.17
N TYR A 36 28.15 19.61 1.22
CA TYR A 36 29.45 19.40 0.60
C TYR A 36 30.53 20.26 1.25
N ASP A 37 31.56 19.63 1.84
CA ASP A 37 32.78 20.30 2.29
C ASP A 37 33.79 20.38 1.13
N VAL A 38 33.59 21.39 0.30
CA VAL A 38 34.43 21.64 -0.87
C VAL A 38 35.84 22.12 -0.48
N ALA A 39 35.96 22.91 0.61
CA ALA A 39 37.22 23.41 1.09
C ALA A 39 38.16 22.26 1.49
N GLU A 40 37.67 21.25 2.20
CA GLU A 40 38.42 20.06 2.53
C GLU A 40 38.92 19.29 1.30
N LEU A 41 38.09 19.15 0.27
CA LEU A 41 38.47 18.47 -0.98
C LEU A 41 39.56 19.23 -1.75
N VAL A 42 39.51 20.56 -1.74
CA VAL A 42 40.54 21.43 -2.36
C VAL A 42 41.87 21.34 -1.59
N GLU A 43 41.83 21.39 -0.25
CA GLU A 43 42.99 21.25 0.60
C GLU A 43 43.70 19.88 0.41
N ARG A 44 42.94 18.84 0.24
CA ARG A 44 43.42 17.48 -0.05
C ARG A 44 43.90 17.27 -1.47
N LYS A 45 43.85 18.29 -2.34
CA LYS A 45 44.15 18.20 -3.76
C LYS A 45 43.35 17.15 -4.54
N GLN A 46 42.12 16.96 -4.12
CA GLN A 46 41.17 16.06 -4.77
C GLN A 46 40.16 16.82 -5.65
N LEU A 47 40.08 18.14 -5.45
CA LEU A 47 39.27 19.05 -6.24
C LEU A 47 40.07 20.32 -6.53
N VAL A 48 40.01 20.82 -7.76
CA VAL A 48 40.48 22.15 -8.15
C VAL A 48 39.28 22.95 -8.63
N ILE A 49 39.12 24.16 -8.10
CA ILE A 49 38.13 25.14 -8.61
C ILE A 49 38.92 26.30 -9.17
N ASP A 50 38.81 26.48 -10.46
CA ASP A 50 39.48 27.56 -11.20
C ASP A 50 38.44 28.51 -11.80
N HIS A 51 38.54 29.80 -11.46
CA HIS A 51 37.68 30.84 -12.00
C HIS A 51 38.43 31.60 -13.09
N VAL A 52 37.87 31.56 -14.27
CA VAL A 52 38.42 32.23 -15.44
C VAL A 52 37.55 33.44 -15.78
N TYR A 53 38.10 34.62 -15.62
CA TYR A 53 37.45 35.86 -16.05
C TYR A 53 37.88 36.18 -17.45
N ILE A 54 36.94 36.34 -18.36
CA ILE A 54 37.20 36.69 -19.78
C ILE A 54 36.78 38.14 -19.99
N GLU A 55 37.75 39.01 -20.21
CA GLU A 55 37.45 40.40 -20.56
C GLU A 55 37.12 40.51 -22.06
N ARG A 56 35.94 41.05 -22.37
CA ARG A 56 35.50 41.25 -23.76
C ARG A 56 36.47 42.08 -24.60
N ALA A 57 37.21 43.03 -23.98
CA ALA A 57 38.20 43.85 -24.64
C ALA A 57 39.40 43.07 -25.20
N GLU A 58 39.80 41.98 -24.57
CA GLU A 58 40.93 41.15 -25.04
C GLU A 58 40.56 40.32 -26.29
N ILE A 59 39.29 40.02 -26.50
CA ILE A 59 38.80 39.26 -27.67
C ILE A 59 38.72 40.17 -28.91
N GLU A 60 38.36 41.45 -28.74
CA GLU A 60 38.21 42.38 -29.82
C GLU A 60 39.56 42.89 -30.37
N GLU A 61 40.64 42.96 -29.56
CA GLU A 61 41.94 43.43 -29.96
C GLU A 61 42.77 42.43 -30.77
N SER A 62 42.59 41.11 -30.55
CA SER A 62 43.45 40.11 -31.19
C SER A 62 42.94 39.59 -32.55
N GLY A 63 41.68 39.80 -32.89
CA GLY A 63 41.07 39.40 -34.18
C GLY A 63 41.00 37.90 -34.48
N GLU A 64 41.61 37.06 -33.66
CA GLU A 64 41.56 35.62 -33.74
C GLU A 64 41.17 35.08 -32.35
N TYR A 65 39.99 34.47 -32.27
CA TYR A 65 39.57 33.76 -31.05
C TYR A 65 40.27 32.41 -30.99
N ASP A 66 41.09 32.21 -29.95
CA ASP A 66 41.80 30.95 -29.74
C ASP A 66 41.63 30.45 -28.28
N LEU A 67 41.18 29.21 -28.14
CA LEU A 67 41.07 28.52 -26.85
C LEU A 67 42.39 27.98 -26.28
N GLU A 68 43.56 28.30 -26.90
CA GLU A 68 44.85 27.73 -26.51
C GLU A 68 45.19 28.02 -25.02
N GLY A 69 44.96 29.28 -24.58
CA GLY A 69 45.14 29.65 -23.18
C GLY A 69 44.27 28.84 -22.20
N LEU A 70 43.05 28.55 -22.61
CA LEU A 70 42.14 27.69 -21.85
C LEU A 70 42.68 26.26 -21.76
N PHE A 71 43.15 25.70 -22.88
CA PHE A 71 43.71 24.33 -22.90
C PHE A 71 44.94 24.20 -22.02
N VAL A 72 45.85 25.18 -22.05
CA VAL A 72 47.04 25.21 -21.19
C VAL A 72 46.63 25.23 -19.71
N ARG A 73 45.72 26.13 -19.32
CA ARG A 73 45.28 26.32 -17.95
C ARG A 73 44.50 25.11 -17.44
N LEU A 74 43.55 24.61 -18.21
CA LEU A 74 42.77 23.41 -17.87
C LEU A 74 43.68 22.15 -17.82
N GLY A 75 44.64 22.04 -18.77
CA GLY A 75 45.62 20.96 -18.78
C GLY A 75 46.47 20.93 -17.53
N TYR A 76 46.98 22.09 -17.09
CA TYR A 76 47.72 22.20 -15.84
C TYR A 76 46.87 21.80 -14.64
N ALA A 77 45.61 22.24 -14.55
CA ALA A 77 44.71 21.87 -13.48
C ALA A 77 44.46 20.35 -13.42
N ILE A 78 44.18 19.74 -14.60
CA ILE A 78 43.99 18.28 -14.72
C ILE A 78 45.24 17.52 -14.28
N ASP A 79 46.41 17.89 -14.82
CA ASP A 79 47.65 17.16 -14.58
C ASP A 79 48.17 17.34 -13.14
N SER A 80 47.87 18.49 -12.47
CA SER A 80 48.31 18.80 -11.10
C SER A 80 47.71 17.86 -10.03
N ILE A 81 46.51 17.37 -10.24
CA ILE A 81 45.81 16.46 -9.29
C ILE A 81 45.48 15.09 -9.90
N GLY A 82 45.86 14.85 -11.16
CA GLY A 82 45.49 13.64 -11.89
C GLY A 82 43.98 13.49 -12.08
N ALA A 83 43.31 14.60 -12.41
CA ALA A 83 41.86 14.64 -12.48
C ALA A 83 41.29 13.65 -13.51
N LYS A 84 40.18 13.02 -13.13
CA LYS A 84 39.39 12.12 -13.99
C LYS A 84 38.06 12.74 -14.41
N ARG A 85 37.62 13.76 -13.68
CA ARG A 85 36.37 14.48 -13.93
C ARG A 85 36.64 15.98 -14.15
N VAL A 86 35.95 16.52 -15.13
CA VAL A 86 36.03 17.96 -15.45
C VAL A 86 34.61 18.51 -15.56
N VAL A 87 34.42 19.72 -15.06
CA VAL A 87 33.19 20.51 -15.29
C VAL A 87 33.56 21.87 -15.80
N LEU A 88 32.93 22.29 -16.89
CA LEU A 88 33.00 23.63 -17.44
C LEU A 88 31.64 24.32 -17.29
N ASP A 89 31.60 25.47 -16.56
CA ASP A 89 30.32 26.10 -16.15
C ASP A 89 30.40 27.63 -16.25
N THR A 90 29.73 28.30 -17.21
CA THR A 90 28.98 27.81 -18.36
C THR A 90 29.73 28.06 -19.66
N ILE A 91 29.49 27.24 -20.67
CA ILE A 91 30.23 27.35 -21.93
C ILE A 91 29.90 28.64 -22.72
N GLU A 92 28.71 29.20 -22.51
CA GLU A 92 28.27 30.44 -23.15
C GLU A 92 29.17 31.63 -22.83
N ALA A 93 29.75 31.63 -21.62
CA ALA A 93 30.69 32.70 -21.25
C ALA A 93 31.94 32.72 -22.13
N LEU A 94 32.41 31.53 -22.58
CA LEU A 94 33.54 31.42 -23.50
C LEU A 94 33.24 31.99 -24.88
N PHE A 95 31.98 31.97 -25.29
CA PHE A 95 31.57 32.32 -26.65
C PHE A 95 30.75 33.61 -26.73
N SER A 96 30.65 34.35 -25.62
CA SER A 96 29.94 35.61 -25.52
C SER A 96 30.70 36.72 -26.31
N GLY A 97 30.50 36.79 -27.58
CA GLY A 97 31.19 37.74 -28.49
C GLY A 97 31.55 37.14 -29.83
N LEU A 98 31.30 35.84 -30.02
CA LEU A 98 31.48 35.19 -31.31
C LEU A 98 30.13 35.10 -32.03
N ASP A 99 29.99 35.88 -33.08
CA ASP A 99 28.78 35.84 -33.92
C ASP A 99 28.85 34.73 -35.00
N ASP A 100 30.08 34.22 -35.30
CA ASP A 100 30.27 33.18 -36.31
C ASP A 100 30.09 31.78 -35.75
N THR A 101 28.94 31.18 -36.07
CA THR A 101 28.57 29.80 -35.68
C THR A 101 29.51 28.72 -36.25
N ALA A 102 30.23 28.98 -37.34
CA ALA A 102 31.16 28.02 -37.91
C ALA A 102 32.46 27.94 -37.09
N ILE A 103 32.98 29.09 -36.64
CA ILE A 103 34.13 29.19 -35.74
C ILE A 103 33.77 28.52 -34.42
N LEU A 104 32.63 28.86 -33.84
CA LEU A 104 32.12 28.26 -32.60
C LEU A 104 32.07 26.72 -32.67
N ARG A 105 31.53 26.19 -33.76
CA ARG A 105 31.46 24.73 -34.00
C ARG A 105 32.85 24.10 -34.11
N SER A 106 33.81 24.78 -34.73
CA SER A 106 35.18 24.29 -34.85
C SER A 106 35.86 24.19 -33.50
N GLU A 107 35.78 25.26 -32.70
CA GLU A 107 36.42 25.36 -31.38
C GLU A 107 35.76 24.38 -30.37
N LEU A 108 34.46 24.22 -30.40
CA LEU A 108 33.79 23.18 -29.60
C LEU A 108 34.26 21.78 -29.95
N ARG A 109 34.41 21.46 -31.25
CA ARG A 109 34.94 20.15 -31.66
C ARG A 109 36.36 19.93 -31.16
N ARG A 110 37.20 20.98 -31.22
CA ARG A 110 38.57 20.96 -30.74
C ARG A 110 38.62 20.71 -29.23
N LEU A 111 37.79 21.43 -28.46
CA LEU A 111 37.67 21.26 -27.01
C LEU A 111 37.24 19.84 -26.63
N PHE A 112 36.19 19.30 -27.24
CA PHE A 112 35.72 17.95 -26.94
C PHE A 112 36.74 16.87 -27.34
N ALA A 113 37.44 17.03 -28.47
CA ALA A 113 38.50 16.11 -28.86
C ALA A 113 39.66 16.14 -27.85
N TRP A 114 40.10 17.35 -27.46
CA TRP A 114 41.16 17.52 -26.48
C TRP A 114 40.83 16.91 -25.12
N LEU A 115 39.59 17.09 -24.62
CA LEU A 115 39.12 16.45 -23.36
C LEU A 115 39.13 14.91 -23.45
N LYS A 116 38.78 14.36 -24.62
CA LYS A 116 38.87 12.92 -24.87
C LYS A 116 40.30 12.43 -24.87
N ASP A 117 41.21 13.14 -25.49
CA ASP A 117 42.65 12.79 -25.54
C ASP A 117 43.28 12.84 -24.13
N LYS A 118 42.80 13.74 -23.25
CA LYS A 118 43.15 13.76 -21.83
C LYS A 118 42.58 12.60 -21.03
N GLY A 119 41.63 11.83 -21.57
CA GLY A 119 41.02 10.68 -20.92
C GLY A 119 40.14 11.04 -19.70
N VAL A 120 39.54 12.22 -19.70
CA VAL A 120 38.65 12.70 -18.64
C VAL A 120 37.18 12.58 -19.04
N THR A 121 36.30 12.37 -18.05
CA THR A 121 34.86 12.51 -18.23
C THR A 121 34.48 13.96 -17.96
N ALA A 122 34.00 14.68 -19.00
CA ALA A 122 33.66 16.08 -18.89
C ALA A 122 32.15 16.32 -18.91
N ILE A 123 31.65 17.16 -17.97
CA ILE A 123 30.33 17.78 -18.03
C ILE A 123 30.49 19.23 -18.38
N ILE A 124 29.79 19.67 -19.41
CA ILE A 124 29.75 21.02 -19.86
C ILE A 124 28.31 21.50 -19.71
N THR A 125 28.12 22.56 -18.92
CA THR A 125 26.79 23.16 -18.75
C THR A 125 26.58 24.22 -19.85
N GLY A 126 25.33 24.31 -20.28
CA GLY A 126 24.93 25.28 -21.26
C GLY A 126 23.48 25.71 -21.08
N GLU A 127 23.17 26.95 -21.47
CA GLU A 127 21.83 27.50 -21.40
C GLU A 127 20.94 26.94 -22.52
N ARG A 128 19.64 26.82 -22.22
CA ARG A 128 18.65 26.45 -23.22
C ARG A 128 18.36 27.62 -24.16
N GLY A 129 18.31 27.34 -25.47
CA GLY A 129 17.90 28.30 -26.48
C GLY A 129 16.39 28.42 -26.66
N GLU A 130 15.91 29.49 -27.26
CA GLU A 130 14.51 29.62 -27.68
C GLU A 130 14.20 28.65 -28.83
N GLY A 131 13.40 27.61 -28.54
CA GLY A 131 13.02 26.58 -29.53
C GLY A 131 14.10 25.55 -29.87
N GLN A 132 15.29 25.62 -29.23
CA GLN A 132 16.41 24.69 -29.39
C GLN A 132 16.83 24.11 -28.04
N LEU A 133 17.60 23.01 -28.05
CA LEU A 133 18.06 22.36 -26.81
C LEU A 133 19.15 23.19 -26.12
N THR A 134 20.03 23.82 -26.91
CA THR A 134 21.09 24.69 -26.43
C THR A 134 20.99 26.05 -27.13
N ARG A 135 21.63 27.09 -26.58
CA ARG A 135 21.52 28.47 -27.08
C ARG A 135 21.96 28.61 -28.54
N TYR A 136 23.00 27.89 -28.93
CA TYR A 136 23.52 27.93 -30.28
C TYR A 136 23.12 26.74 -31.15
N GLY A 137 22.46 25.70 -30.58
CA GLY A 137 22.02 24.52 -31.30
C GLY A 137 23.14 23.66 -31.89
N ILE A 138 24.36 23.80 -31.37
CA ILE A 138 25.58 23.17 -31.91
C ILE A 138 26.16 22.14 -30.96
N GLU A 139 26.13 22.43 -29.66
CA GLU A 139 26.75 21.68 -28.59
C GLU A 139 26.20 20.24 -28.53
N GLU A 140 24.93 20.10 -28.81
CA GLU A 140 24.23 18.80 -28.85
C GLU A 140 24.75 17.86 -29.96
N TYR A 141 25.30 18.41 -31.06
CA TYR A 141 25.83 17.58 -32.15
C TYR A 141 27.23 17.05 -31.85
N VAL A 142 28.00 17.76 -31.08
CA VAL A 142 29.42 17.45 -30.79
C VAL A 142 29.54 16.52 -29.61
N SER A 143 28.71 16.70 -28.58
CA SER A 143 28.71 15.90 -27.33
C SER A 143 28.31 14.42 -27.54
N ASP A 144 28.84 13.53 -26.70
CA ASP A 144 28.47 12.11 -26.70
C ASP A 144 27.16 11.85 -25.96
N CYS A 145 26.90 12.65 -24.92
CA CYS A 145 25.67 12.59 -24.13
C CYS A 145 25.06 13.98 -23.98
N VAL A 146 23.74 14.09 -24.10
CA VAL A 146 22.99 15.33 -23.88
C VAL A 146 21.93 15.06 -22.84
N ILE A 147 21.99 15.78 -21.72
CA ILE A 147 21.03 15.70 -20.62
C ILE A 147 20.32 17.06 -20.56
N LEU A 148 19.01 17.06 -20.77
CA LEU A 148 18.18 18.25 -20.64
C LEU A 148 17.62 18.32 -19.23
N LEU A 149 17.80 19.44 -18.56
CA LEU A 149 17.16 19.78 -17.29
C LEU A 149 16.08 20.82 -17.56
N ASP A 150 14.89 20.58 -17.04
CA ASP A 150 13.72 21.43 -17.22
C ASP A 150 13.06 21.72 -15.86
N ASN A 151 12.57 22.96 -15.70
CA ASN A 151 11.90 23.41 -14.50
C ASN A 151 10.55 24.01 -14.91
N ARG A 152 9.46 23.27 -14.67
CA ARG A 152 8.10 23.65 -15.05
C ARG A 152 7.32 24.10 -13.83
N VAL A 153 6.51 25.12 -14.03
CA VAL A 153 5.55 25.58 -13.02
C VAL A 153 4.16 25.38 -13.59
N GLU A 154 3.40 24.45 -13.00
CA GLU A 154 2.01 24.18 -13.34
C GLU A 154 1.16 24.32 -12.06
N ASP A 155 0.07 25.07 -12.11
CA ASP A 155 -0.83 25.31 -10.97
C ASP A 155 -0.08 25.73 -9.68
N GLN A 156 0.93 26.62 -9.82
CA GLN A 156 1.80 27.10 -8.73
C GLN A 156 2.73 26.04 -8.13
N VAL A 157 2.79 24.85 -8.70
CA VAL A 157 3.67 23.77 -8.27
C VAL A 157 4.84 23.65 -9.23
N THR A 158 6.05 23.66 -8.68
CA THR A 158 7.30 23.51 -9.44
C THR A 158 7.67 22.05 -9.57
N THR A 159 7.94 21.60 -10.79
CA THR A 159 8.44 20.24 -11.07
C THR A 159 9.73 20.32 -11.87
N ARG A 160 10.80 19.71 -11.36
CA ARG A 160 12.08 19.59 -12.07
C ARG A 160 12.15 18.24 -12.76
N ARG A 161 12.49 18.26 -14.06
CA ARG A 161 12.56 17.05 -14.90
C ARG A 161 13.91 16.96 -15.60
N LEU A 162 14.46 15.76 -15.67
CA LEU A 162 15.67 15.41 -16.40
C LEU A 162 15.30 14.47 -17.55
N ARG A 163 15.88 14.72 -18.72
CA ARG A 163 15.73 13.86 -19.89
C ARG A 163 17.08 13.60 -20.54
N VAL A 164 17.40 12.35 -20.81
CA VAL A 164 18.53 11.99 -21.67
C VAL A 164 18.06 12.07 -23.11
N VAL A 165 18.51 13.12 -23.82
CA VAL A 165 18.13 13.37 -25.21
C VAL A 165 18.93 12.50 -26.17
N LYS A 166 20.20 12.29 -25.82
CA LYS A 166 21.16 11.54 -26.63
C LYS A 166 22.19 10.87 -25.72
N TYR A 167 22.59 9.67 -26.07
CA TYR A 167 23.74 8.99 -25.49
C TYR A 167 24.36 8.06 -26.53
N ARG A 168 25.51 8.43 -27.09
CA ARG A 168 26.20 7.63 -28.10
C ARG A 168 26.76 6.36 -27.52
N GLY A 169 26.57 5.24 -28.22
CA GLY A 169 27.13 3.94 -27.84
C GLY A 169 26.41 3.21 -26.72
N SER A 170 25.30 3.77 -26.20
CA SER A 170 24.49 3.10 -25.19
C SER A 170 22.99 3.29 -25.45
N SER A 171 22.20 2.27 -25.17
CA SER A 171 20.75 2.39 -25.04
C SER A 171 20.42 3.19 -23.77
N HIS A 172 19.44 4.05 -23.84
CA HIS A 172 19.01 4.88 -22.72
C HIS A 172 17.51 5.08 -22.73
N GLY A 173 16.94 5.39 -21.55
CA GLY A 173 15.54 5.79 -21.44
C GLY A 173 15.32 7.17 -22.08
N THR A 174 14.26 7.30 -22.86
CA THR A 174 13.89 8.53 -23.57
C THR A 174 12.85 9.36 -22.84
N ASN A 175 12.33 8.85 -21.71
CA ASN A 175 11.34 9.52 -20.89
C ASN A 175 11.95 10.67 -20.07
N GLU A 176 11.07 11.50 -19.52
CA GLU A 176 11.44 12.51 -18.53
C GLU A 176 11.44 11.89 -17.13
N TYR A 177 12.46 12.21 -16.33
CA TYR A 177 12.64 11.72 -14.98
C TYR A 177 12.56 12.89 -14.00
N PRO A 178 11.74 12.82 -12.94
CA PRO A 178 11.77 13.82 -11.89
C PRO A 178 13.08 13.76 -11.12
N PHE A 179 13.57 14.94 -10.70
CA PHE A 179 14.75 15.03 -9.86
C PHE A 179 14.58 16.08 -8.76
N LEU A 180 15.24 15.85 -7.64
CA LEU A 180 15.34 16.76 -6.51
C LEU A 180 16.72 17.38 -6.43
N ILE A 181 16.77 18.61 -5.92
CA ILE A 181 17.98 19.25 -5.41
C ILE A 181 17.72 19.58 -3.95
N ASP A 182 18.46 18.97 -3.07
CA ASP A 182 18.34 19.14 -1.63
C ASP A 182 19.70 18.99 -0.93
N GLU A 183 19.70 18.87 0.40
CA GLU A 183 20.90 18.73 1.24
C GLU A 183 21.79 17.51 0.89
N HIS A 184 21.35 16.62 0.03
CA HIS A 184 22.13 15.47 -0.46
C HIS A 184 22.58 15.63 -1.92
N GLY A 185 22.35 16.81 -2.50
CA GLY A 185 22.64 17.13 -3.90
C GLY A 185 21.50 16.76 -4.85
N ILE A 186 21.84 16.24 -6.02
CA ILE A 186 20.86 15.88 -7.05
C ILE A 186 20.45 14.40 -6.87
N SER A 187 19.16 14.19 -6.67
CA SER A 187 18.55 12.85 -6.62
C SER A 187 17.63 12.67 -7.81
N VAL A 188 17.90 11.67 -8.63
CA VAL A 188 17.05 11.29 -9.76
C VAL A 188 16.33 10.01 -9.42
N LEU A 189 15.01 9.98 -9.60
CA LEU A 189 14.24 8.74 -9.53
C LEU A 189 14.24 8.07 -10.91
N PRO A 190 15.06 7.04 -11.15
CA PRO A 190 15.05 6.36 -12.43
C PRO A 190 13.67 5.67 -12.61
N ILE A 191 13.10 5.86 -13.80
CA ILE A 191 12.04 4.96 -14.24
C ILE A 191 12.78 3.67 -14.64
N THR A 192 13.17 2.88 -13.67
CA THR A 192 13.55 1.52 -13.97
C THR A 192 12.31 0.90 -14.61
N ALA A 193 12.48 0.34 -15.81
CA ALA A 193 11.55 -0.66 -16.29
C ALA A 193 11.49 -1.69 -15.15
N ALA A 194 10.45 -1.60 -14.32
CA ALA A 194 10.24 -2.59 -13.30
C ALA A 194 10.07 -3.90 -14.04
N GLU A 195 11.13 -4.69 -14.09
CA GLU A 195 11.03 -6.04 -14.60
C GLU A 195 9.92 -6.68 -13.77
N LEU A 196 8.86 -7.16 -14.42
CA LEU A 196 7.71 -7.82 -13.77
C LEU A 196 8.13 -9.14 -13.05
N GLY A 197 9.44 -9.35 -12.88
CA GLY A 197 10.07 -10.53 -12.28
C GLY A 197 10.23 -10.49 -10.77
N HIS A 198 9.35 -9.82 -10.02
CA HIS A 198 9.45 -9.78 -8.55
C HIS A 198 9.16 -11.15 -7.93
N LYS A 199 9.96 -11.54 -6.93
CA LYS A 199 9.67 -12.72 -6.11
C LYS A 199 8.38 -12.45 -5.32
N ILE A 200 7.33 -13.20 -5.62
CA ILE A 200 6.05 -13.11 -4.92
C ILE A 200 6.15 -13.91 -3.62
N SER A 201 5.94 -13.25 -2.48
CA SER A 201 5.81 -13.91 -1.19
C SER A 201 4.43 -14.58 -1.06
N ARG A 202 4.40 -15.75 -0.42
CA ARG A 202 3.15 -16.42 -0.01
C ARG A 202 2.86 -16.23 1.48
N GLU A 203 3.71 -15.51 2.17
CA GLU A 203 3.56 -15.23 3.59
C GLU A 203 2.37 -14.29 3.83
N SER A 204 1.55 -14.62 4.81
CA SER A 204 0.44 -13.80 5.27
C SER A 204 0.88 -12.94 6.46
N VAL A 205 0.49 -11.69 6.45
CA VAL A 205 0.70 -10.75 7.57
C VAL A 205 -0.65 -10.24 8.05
N SER A 206 -0.89 -10.31 9.37
CA SER A 206 -2.14 -9.85 9.98
C SER A 206 -2.40 -8.38 9.68
N THR A 207 -3.65 -8.04 9.44
CA THR A 207 -4.13 -6.67 9.23
C THR A 207 -4.16 -5.83 10.52
N GLY A 208 -3.98 -6.46 11.69
CA GLY A 208 -4.17 -5.85 13.00
C GLY A 208 -5.64 -5.79 13.44
N VAL A 209 -6.56 -6.32 12.63
CA VAL A 209 -8.00 -6.40 12.93
C VAL A 209 -8.47 -7.83 12.69
N SER A 210 -8.67 -8.60 13.76
CA SER A 210 -8.98 -10.05 13.67
C SER A 210 -10.19 -10.36 12.80
N GLY A 211 -11.26 -9.56 12.90
CA GLY A 211 -12.44 -9.74 12.06
C GLY A 211 -12.20 -9.45 10.57
N LEU A 212 -11.23 -8.59 10.23
CA LEU A 212 -10.81 -8.36 8.84
C LEU A 212 -9.92 -9.51 8.35
N ASP A 213 -9.06 -10.04 9.21
CA ASP A 213 -8.25 -11.22 8.90
C ASP A 213 -9.15 -12.43 8.57
N ASP A 214 -10.27 -12.61 9.29
CA ASP A 214 -11.24 -13.68 9.00
C ASP A 214 -11.99 -13.49 7.66
N MET A 215 -12.08 -12.27 7.14
CA MET A 215 -12.66 -11.99 5.83
C MET A 215 -11.70 -12.31 4.66
N LEU A 216 -10.41 -12.40 4.93
CA LEU A 216 -9.35 -12.69 3.97
C LEU A 216 -8.99 -14.18 4.03
N GLY A 217 -8.99 -14.86 2.89
CA GLY A 217 -8.82 -16.33 2.81
C GLY A 217 -7.50 -16.87 3.36
N ILE A 218 -6.49 -16.02 3.52
CA ILE A 218 -5.19 -16.36 4.12
C ILE A 218 -5.01 -15.75 5.51
N ARG A 219 -6.06 -15.16 6.09
CA ARG A 219 -6.06 -14.48 7.39
C ARG A 219 -5.06 -13.33 7.47
N GLY A 220 -5.10 -12.43 6.49
CA GLY A 220 -4.25 -11.25 6.42
C GLY A 220 -3.95 -10.81 4.99
N TYR A 221 -2.98 -9.94 4.85
CA TYR A 221 -2.47 -9.51 3.55
C TYR A 221 -1.29 -10.39 3.12
N PHE A 222 -1.05 -10.53 1.81
CA PHE A 222 0.23 -11.06 1.35
C PHE A 222 1.36 -10.06 1.63
N ARG A 223 2.49 -10.55 2.14
CA ARG A 223 3.71 -9.73 2.29
C ARG A 223 4.16 -9.21 0.92
N GLY A 224 4.48 -7.90 0.85
CA GLY A 224 4.86 -7.24 -0.39
C GLY A 224 3.69 -6.90 -1.32
N SER A 225 2.43 -7.02 -0.85
CA SER A 225 1.26 -6.61 -1.61
C SER A 225 0.90 -5.14 -1.40
N SER A 226 0.09 -4.62 -2.33
CA SER A 226 -0.45 -3.26 -2.29
C SER A 226 -1.91 -3.27 -1.85
N ILE A 227 -2.24 -2.54 -0.81
CA ILE A 227 -3.57 -2.47 -0.20
C ILE A 227 -4.14 -1.07 -0.36
N LEU A 228 -5.40 -0.94 -0.76
CA LEU A 228 -6.14 0.32 -0.77
C LEU A 228 -7.31 0.27 0.22
N ILE A 229 -7.39 1.28 1.07
CA ILE A 229 -8.55 1.53 1.92
C ILE A 229 -9.20 2.83 1.47
N SER A 230 -10.40 2.75 0.90
CA SER A 230 -11.16 3.90 0.42
C SER A 230 -12.41 4.15 1.26
N GLY A 231 -12.83 5.40 1.37
CA GLY A 231 -14.05 5.78 2.10
C GLY A 231 -14.15 7.27 2.34
N LEU A 232 -15.32 7.73 2.78
CA LEU A 232 -15.57 9.14 3.13
C LEU A 232 -14.70 9.59 4.31
N ALA A 233 -14.64 10.90 4.53
CA ALA A 233 -14.01 11.46 5.74
C ALA A 233 -14.71 10.93 7.00
N GLY A 234 -13.92 10.59 8.04
CA GLY A 234 -14.46 10.09 9.31
C GLY A 234 -14.83 8.61 9.34
N THR A 235 -14.67 7.86 8.24
CA THR A 235 -14.95 6.40 8.23
C THR A 235 -13.87 5.56 8.92
N GLY A 236 -12.73 6.14 9.33
CA GLY A 236 -11.68 5.42 10.08
C GLY A 236 -10.58 4.82 9.22
N LYS A 237 -10.34 5.32 7.99
CA LYS A 237 -9.25 4.87 7.11
C LYS A 237 -7.89 4.85 7.82
N SER A 238 -7.52 5.99 8.41
CA SER A 238 -6.27 6.13 9.18
C SER A 238 -6.22 5.20 10.40
N THR A 239 -7.39 4.87 10.99
CA THR A 239 -7.46 3.91 12.10
C THR A 239 -7.13 2.49 11.65
N PHE A 240 -7.66 2.04 10.50
CA PHE A 240 -7.29 0.74 9.94
C PHE A 240 -5.81 0.69 9.50
N ALA A 241 -5.30 1.79 8.92
CA ALA A 241 -3.89 1.91 8.58
C ALA A 241 -2.99 1.81 9.82
N SER A 242 -3.37 2.50 10.90
CA SER A 242 -2.64 2.47 12.17
C SER A 242 -2.75 1.12 12.89
N ALA A 243 -3.89 0.41 12.78
CA ALA A 243 -4.02 -0.95 13.28
C ALA A 243 -3.02 -1.89 12.58
N PHE A 244 -2.87 -1.75 11.27
CA PHE A 244 -1.89 -2.53 10.51
C PHE A 244 -0.44 -2.20 10.91
N VAL A 245 -0.11 -0.91 11.06
CA VAL A 245 1.21 -0.46 11.54
C VAL A 245 1.49 -0.98 12.94
N ASN A 246 0.53 -0.85 13.87
CA ASN A 246 0.69 -1.35 15.24
C ASN A 246 0.99 -2.86 15.25
N ALA A 247 0.22 -3.64 14.51
CA ALA A 247 0.44 -5.09 14.41
C ALA A 247 1.78 -5.44 13.75
N ALA A 248 2.24 -4.66 12.78
CA ALA A 248 3.53 -4.83 12.14
C ALA A 248 4.69 -4.53 13.11
N CYS A 249 4.60 -3.42 13.85
CA CYS A 249 5.59 -3.06 14.88
C CYS A 249 5.64 -4.09 16.02
N GLU A 250 4.48 -4.64 16.44
CA GLU A 250 4.42 -5.73 17.43
C GLU A 250 5.14 -7.00 16.93
N ARG A 251 5.21 -7.23 15.62
CA ARG A 251 6.02 -8.30 15.01
C ARG A 251 7.52 -7.94 14.88
N GLY A 252 7.92 -6.73 15.27
CA GLY A 252 9.29 -6.22 15.14
C GLY A 252 9.60 -5.68 13.74
N GLU A 253 8.60 -5.40 12.92
CA GLU A 253 8.76 -4.88 11.57
C GLU A 253 8.87 -3.35 11.58
N ARG A 254 9.79 -2.81 10.78
CA ARG A 254 9.94 -1.36 10.63
C ARG A 254 8.86 -0.81 9.72
N CYS A 255 8.18 0.22 10.18
CA CYS A 255 7.04 0.86 9.50
C CYS A 255 7.34 2.32 9.22
N LEU A 256 7.07 2.75 7.99
CA LEU A 256 7.20 4.14 7.58
C LEU A 256 5.84 4.72 7.21
N PHE A 257 5.42 5.77 7.90
CA PHE A 257 4.11 6.38 7.72
C PHE A 257 4.25 7.75 7.04
N PHE A 258 3.82 7.86 5.79
CA PHE A 258 3.74 9.11 5.06
C PHE A 258 2.39 9.79 5.32
N ALA A 259 2.43 10.89 6.05
CA ALA A 259 1.25 11.67 6.46
C ALA A 259 1.15 12.97 5.65
N PHE A 260 0.06 13.13 4.88
CA PHE A 260 -0.12 14.28 3.99
C PHE A 260 -1.21 15.26 4.41
N GLU A 261 -2.06 14.89 5.37
CA GLU A 261 -3.14 15.74 5.87
C GLU A 261 -2.99 16.08 7.36
N GLU A 262 -2.63 15.11 8.19
CA GLU A 262 -2.48 15.25 9.63
C GLU A 262 -1.00 15.28 10.06
N SER A 263 -0.68 15.98 11.15
CA SER A 263 0.66 15.90 11.73
C SER A 263 0.87 14.58 12.49
N PRO A 264 2.12 14.12 12.66
CA PRO A 264 2.42 12.93 13.45
C PRO A 264 1.81 12.95 14.84
N ASP A 265 1.93 14.07 15.55
CA ASP A 265 1.38 14.23 16.91
C ASP A 265 -0.15 14.11 16.94
N GLN A 266 -0.84 14.62 15.89
CA GLN A 266 -2.29 14.47 15.75
C GLN A 266 -2.66 13.00 15.54
N ILE A 267 -1.95 12.29 14.66
CA ILE A 267 -2.20 10.88 14.40
C ILE A 267 -1.97 10.06 15.67
N VAL A 268 -0.84 10.24 16.36
CA VAL A 268 -0.51 9.53 17.61
C VAL A 268 -1.59 9.78 18.68
N ARG A 269 -1.95 11.04 18.90
CA ARG A 269 -3.01 11.40 19.86
C ARG A 269 -4.37 10.77 19.50
N ASN A 270 -4.76 10.85 18.21
CA ASN A 270 -6.03 10.31 17.74
C ASN A 270 -6.06 8.78 17.87
N MET A 271 -4.94 8.12 17.58
CA MET A 271 -4.82 6.66 17.68
C MET A 271 -4.76 6.16 19.13
N ALA A 272 -4.20 6.94 20.05
CA ALA A 272 -4.24 6.65 21.47
C ALA A 272 -5.69 6.58 22.02
N SER A 273 -6.61 7.44 21.49
CA SER A 273 -8.03 7.41 21.87
C SER A 273 -8.76 6.13 21.47
N VAL A 274 -8.25 5.40 20.49
CA VAL A 274 -8.78 4.11 20.03
C VAL A 274 -7.89 2.93 20.45
N GLY A 275 -6.97 3.14 21.39
CA GLY A 275 -6.20 2.10 22.05
C GLY A 275 -4.88 1.72 21.37
N PHE A 276 -4.44 2.39 20.31
CA PHE A 276 -3.13 2.16 19.70
C PHE A 276 -2.06 3.06 20.31
N LYS A 277 -1.00 2.46 20.83
CA LYS A 277 0.14 3.16 21.47
C LYS A 277 1.30 3.33 20.49
N LEU A 278 1.09 4.17 19.47
CA LEU A 278 2.08 4.39 18.42
C LEU A 278 3.37 5.07 18.92
N ASP A 279 3.28 5.84 20.00
CA ASP A 279 4.42 6.45 20.69
C ASP A 279 5.49 5.43 21.08
N GLN A 280 5.11 4.28 21.63
CA GLN A 280 6.05 3.21 21.99
C GLN A 280 6.82 2.65 20.78
N HIS A 281 6.19 2.62 19.62
CA HIS A 281 6.82 2.16 18.39
C HIS A 281 7.76 3.20 17.80
N ILE A 282 7.45 4.49 17.98
CA ILE A 282 8.35 5.59 17.62
C ILE A 282 9.61 5.55 18.50
N ASP A 283 9.43 5.45 19.83
CA ASP A 283 10.52 5.41 20.79
C ASP A 283 11.46 4.19 20.57
N SER A 284 10.90 3.07 20.13
CA SER A 284 11.68 1.87 19.78
C SER A 284 12.36 1.94 18.41
N GLY A 285 12.11 2.98 17.60
CA GLY A 285 12.65 3.12 16.24
C GLY A 285 12.04 2.17 15.22
N LEU A 286 10.93 1.50 15.56
CA LEU A 286 10.18 0.64 14.61
C LEU A 286 9.21 1.43 13.74
N LEU A 287 8.71 2.57 14.22
CA LEU A 287 7.81 3.46 13.48
C LEU A 287 8.46 4.82 13.28
N ASP A 288 8.44 5.30 12.05
CA ASP A 288 8.84 6.66 11.71
C ASP A 288 7.75 7.33 10.87
N PHE A 289 7.54 8.63 11.09
CA PHE A 289 6.58 9.45 10.37
C PHE A 289 7.29 10.44 9.46
N ARG A 290 6.85 10.51 8.21
CA ARG A 290 7.26 11.53 7.25
C ARG A 290 6.04 12.37 6.88
N ALA A 291 5.94 13.55 7.48
CA ALA A 291 4.83 14.47 7.22
C ALA A 291 5.25 15.54 6.21
N ALA A 292 4.42 15.77 5.21
CA ALA A 292 4.61 16.83 4.24
C ALA A 292 3.27 17.34 3.72
N ARG A 293 3.18 18.65 3.44
CA ARG A 293 2.00 19.18 2.75
C ARG A 293 2.06 18.84 1.26
N PRO A 294 1.01 18.26 0.66
CA PRO A 294 1.01 17.92 -0.77
C PRO A 294 1.25 19.11 -1.70
N SER A 295 0.92 20.31 -1.25
CA SER A 295 1.11 21.57 -2.00
C SER A 295 2.54 22.09 -2.03
N LEU A 296 3.47 21.49 -1.28
CA LEU A 296 4.86 21.95 -1.25
C LEU A 296 5.60 21.62 -2.55
N TYR A 297 5.26 20.50 -3.18
CA TYR A 297 5.91 19.99 -4.38
C TYR A 297 4.91 19.23 -5.25
N GLY A 298 5.24 19.05 -6.54
CA GLY A 298 4.52 18.11 -7.40
C GLY A 298 4.63 16.67 -6.87
N PHE A 299 3.66 15.82 -7.20
CA PHE A 299 3.62 14.46 -6.70
C PHE A 299 4.86 13.63 -7.06
N GLU A 300 5.45 13.87 -8.25
CA GLU A 300 6.69 13.21 -8.66
C GLU A 300 7.88 13.55 -7.74
N MET A 301 7.93 14.78 -7.22
CA MET A 301 8.94 15.20 -6.24
C MET A 301 8.74 14.54 -4.89
N HIS A 302 7.47 14.41 -4.45
CA HIS A 302 7.15 13.63 -3.27
C HIS A 302 7.59 12.16 -3.43
N LEU A 303 7.38 11.55 -4.60
CA LEU A 303 7.82 10.19 -4.88
C LEU A 303 9.35 10.04 -4.75
N ALA A 304 10.12 11.00 -5.29
CA ALA A 304 11.57 10.95 -5.19
C ALA A 304 12.04 11.00 -3.73
N ARG A 305 11.39 11.85 -2.91
CA ARG A 305 11.66 11.94 -1.48
C ARG A 305 11.24 10.66 -0.74
N MET A 306 10.05 10.15 -1.02
CA MET A 306 9.57 8.88 -0.44
C MET A 306 10.50 7.72 -0.76
N ASN A 307 11.01 7.63 -2.00
CA ASN A 307 11.95 6.58 -2.37
C ASN A 307 13.24 6.65 -1.54
N ARG A 308 13.77 7.85 -1.31
CA ARG A 308 14.94 8.05 -0.44
C ARG A 308 14.63 7.63 1.00
N ASP A 309 13.53 8.13 1.57
CA ASP A 309 13.12 7.77 2.93
C ASP A 309 12.97 6.25 3.08
N ILE A 310 12.47 5.57 2.05
CA ILE A 310 12.39 4.10 1.99
C ILE A 310 13.78 3.47 1.94
N GLU A 311 14.73 4.02 1.21
CA GLU A 311 16.11 3.50 1.15
C GLU A 311 16.85 3.68 2.48
N ASP A 312 16.73 4.85 3.08
CA ASP A 312 17.42 5.17 4.34
C ASP A 312 16.83 4.41 5.53
N PHE A 313 15.51 4.32 5.61
CA PHE A 313 14.83 3.65 6.72
C PHE A 313 14.70 2.14 6.52
N ALA A 314 14.71 1.62 5.28
CA ALA A 314 14.53 0.21 4.93
C ALA A 314 13.32 -0.46 5.63
N PRO A 315 12.08 0.05 5.44
CA PRO A 315 10.87 -0.46 6.08
C PRO A 315 10.41 -1.78 5.47
N GLN A 316 9.67 -2.61 6.25
CA GLN A 316 8.91 -3.75 5.76
C GLN A 316 7.46 -3.36 5.41
N VAL A 317 6.97 -2.29 6.03
CA VAL A 317 5.61 -1.77 5.83
C VAL A 317 5.67 -0.27 5.56
N ILE A 318 4.92 0.20 4.57
CA ILE A 318 4.65 1.62 4.39
C ILE A 318 3.15 1.91 4.43
N VAL A 319 2.82 3.09 4.92
CA VAL A 319 1.48 3.68 4.83
C VAL A 319 1.58 5.02 4.11
N VAL A 320 0.64 5.29 3.22
CA VAL A 320 0.48 6.58 2.52
C VAL A 320 -0.92 7.10 2.79
N ASP A 321 -1.05 8.11 3.61
CA ASP A 321 -2.33 8.59 4.14
C ASP A 321 -2.51 10.11 3.98
N PRO A 322 -3.43 10.53 3.10
CA PRO A 322 -4.07 9.79 2.00
C PRO A 322 -3.44 10.12 0.62
N ILE A 323 -3.58 9.22 -0.35
CA ILE A 323 -3.17 9.49 -1.74
C ILE A 323 -4.07 10.51 -2.44
N SER A 324 -5.31 10.69 -1.99
CA SER A 324 -6.26 11.68 -2.51
C SER A 324 -5.88 13.14 -2.16
N ALA A 325 -4.90 13.35 -1.29
CA ALA A 325 -4.40 14.69 -0.98
C ALA A 325 -3.58 15.30 -2.13
N PHE A 326 -3.02 14.48 -3.01
CA PHE A 326 -2.24 14.94 -4.15
C PHE A 326 -3.13 15.56 -5.23
N ARG A 327 -2.67 16.68 -5.78
CA ARG A 327 -3.33 17.41 -6.85
C ARG A 327 -2.49 17.32 -8.14
N GLY A 328 -3.14 17.33 -9.27
CA GLY A 328 -2.52 17.27 -10.59
C GLY A 328 -3.35 16.45 -11.58
N PRO A 329 -2.90 16.31 -12.81
CA PRO A 329 -3.55 15.49 -13.82
C PRO A 329 -3.68 14.03 -13.35
N SER A 330 -4.85 13.42 -13.53
CA SER A 330 -5.11 12.03 -13.11
C SER A 330 -4.11 11.03 -13.67
N SER A 331 -3.60 11.27 -14.89
CA SER A 331 -2.58 10.45 -15.54
C SER A 331 -1.23 10.49 -14.81
N GLU A 332 -0.83 11.65 -14.30
CA GLU A 332 0.42 11.83 -13.55
C GLU A 332 0.33 11.16 -12.18
N ILE A 333 -0.79 11.38 -11.46
CA ILE A 333 -1.04 10.72 -10.18
C ILE A 333 -1.01 9.20 -10.37
N HIS A 334 -1.68 8.69 -11.41
CA HIS A 334 -1.71 7.27 -11.71
C HIS A 334 -0.31 6.69 -12.00
N SER A 335 0.47 7.34 -12.89
CA SER A 335 1.81 6.90 -13.23
C SER A 335 2.75 6.91 -12.03
N THR A 336 2.60 7.90 -11.14
CA THR A 336 3.41 8.04 -9.92
C THR A 336 3.07 6.96 -8.90
N LEU A 337 1.78 6.62 -8.75
CA LEU A 337 1.34 5.51 -7.88
C LEU A 337 1.81 4.15 -8.40
N ILE A 338 1.83 3.92 -9.73
CA ILE A 338 2.43 2.72 -10.32
C ILE A 338 3.87 2.60 -9.88
N ARG A 339 4.66 3.66 -10.06
CA ARG A 339 6.09 3.67 -9.69
C ARG A 339 6.30 3.38 -8.21
N LEU A 340 5.50 4.01 -7.33
CA LEU A 340 5.59 3.76 -5.89
C LEU A 340 5.25 2.30 -5.55
N ALA A 341 4.19 1.76 -6.14
CA ALA A 341 3.81 0.36 -5.94
C ALA A 341 4.90 -0.61 -6.45
N ASP A 342 5.53 -0.30 -7.59
CA ASP A 342 6.63 -1.09 -8.15
C ASP A 342 7.88 -1.03 -7.27
N ILE A 343 8.23 0.15 -6.74
CA ILE A 343 9.33 0.31 -5.77
C ILE A 343 9.07 -0.57 -4.54
N CYS A 344 7.86 -0.53 -3.99
CA CYS A 344 7.49 -1.34 -2.84
C CYS A 344 7.57 -2.83 -3.14
N LYS A 345 7.00 -3.27 -4.27
CA LYS A 345 7.02 -4.67 -4.69
C LYS A 345 8.43 -5.19 -4.95
N SER A 346 9.28 -4.40 -5.59
CA SER A 346 10.68 -4.79 -5.86
C SER A 346 11.50 -5.01 -4.59
N LYS A 347 11.18 -4.24 -3.54
CA LYS A 347 11.83 -4.32 -2.21
C LYS A 347 11.10 -5.28 -1.26
N GLY A 348 9.99 -5.90 -1.67
CA GLY A 348 9.17 -6.78 -0.83
C GLY A 348 8.42 -6.07 0.30
N ILE A 349 8.19 -4.77 0.16
CA ILE A 349 7.52 -3.91 1.15
C ILE A 349 6.00 -4.03 0.99
N THR A 350 5.29 -4.28 2.06
CA THR A 350 3.82 -4.25 2.08
C THR A 350 3.34 -2.81 2.18
N ALA A 351 2.59 -2.33 1.17
CA ALA A 351 2.20 -0.95 1.05
C ALA A 351 0.68 -0.77 1.25
N LEU A 352 0.29 0.07 2.20
CA LEU A 352 -1.10 0.43 2.45
C LEU A 352 -1.35 1.89 2.07
N PHE A 353 -2.33 2.09 1.22
CA PHE A 353 -2.76 3.39 0.73
C PHE A 353 -4.15 3.71 1.24
N THR A 354 -4.39 4.93 1.69
CA THR A 354 -5.75 5.40 1.97
C THR A 354 -6.20 6.41 0.92
N SER A 355 -7.49 6.45 0.63
CA SER A 355 -8.07 7.39 -0.33
C SER A 355 -9.43 7.90 0.14
N LEU A 356 -9.67 9.18 -0.03
CA LEU A 356 -11.01 9.76 0.11
C LEU A 356 -11.85 9.37 -1.10
N SER A 357 -13.04 8.84 -0.86
CA SER A 357 -14.04 8.60 -1.89
C SER A 357 -14.97 9.80 -2.01
N SER A 358 -15.47 10.05 -3.23
CA SER A 358 -16.56 10.99 -3.44
C SER A 358 -17.88 10.41 -2.91
N SER A 359 -18.81 11.28 -2.49
CA SER A 359 -20.12 10.91 -1.92
C SER A 359 -21.11 10.30 -2.94
N GLY A 360 -20.71 10.07 -4.19
CA GLY A 360 -21.54 9.47 -5.25
C GLY A 360 -21.44 7.95 -5.30
N GLU A 361 -22.50 7.27 -5.71
CA GLU A 361 -22.51 5.82 -5.93
C GLU A 361 -21.58 5.35 -7.07
N GLN A 362 -21.17 6.27 -7.95
CA GLN A 362 -20.29 5.96 -9.07
C GLN A 362 -18.86 6.36 -8.73
N MET A 363 -17.96 5.39 -8.86
CA MET A 363 -16.52 5.60 -8.76
C MET A 363 -16.03 6.59 -9.81
N THR A 364 -15.19 7.53 -9.40
CA THR A 364 -14.47 8.40 -10.32
C THR A 364 -13.50 7.60 -11.18
N GLU A 365 -13.14 8.12 -12.36
CA GLU A 365 -12.13 7.47 -13.24
C GLU A 365 -10.78 7.30 -12.53
N SER A 366 -10.40 8.26 -11.69
CA SER A 366 -9.18 8.18 -10.87
C SER A 366 -9.22 7.04 -9.85
N GLU A 367 -10.34 6.83 -9.16
CA GLU A 367 -10.52 5.70 -8.24
C GLU A 367 -10.44 4.34 -8.96
N ARG A 368 -11.04 4.24 -10.16
CA ARG A 368 -10.97 3.02 -10.98
C ARG A 368 -9.54 2.73 -11.42
N SER A 369 -8.81 3.74 -11.86
CA SER A 369 -7.43 3.57 -12.35
C SER A 369 -6.50 3.12 -11.21
N VAL A 370 -6.59 3.75 -10.04
CA VAL A 370 -5.80 3.38 -8.85
C VAL A 370 -6.16 1.97 -8.39
N SER A 371 -7.45 1.62 -8.38
CA SER A 371 -7.90 0.30 -7.93
C SER A 371 -7.35 -0.85 -8.76
N SER A 372 -7.08 -0.62 -10.05
CA SER A 372 -6.52 -1.65 -10.93
C SER A 372 -5.11 -2.08 -10.51
N LEU A 373 -4.35 -1.19 -9.85
CA LEU A 373 -2.98 -1.41 -9.40
C LEU A 373 -2.90 -2.17 -8.09
N MET A 374 -3.92 -2.04 -7.24
CA MET A 374 -3.91 -2.59 -5.90
C MET A 374 -4.23 -4.10 -5.91
N ASP A 375 -3.58 -4.83 -5.03
CA ASP A 375 -3.83 -6.27 -4.86
C ASP A 375 -5.06 -6.51 -3.99
N THR A 376 -5.23 -5.73 -2.92
CA THR A 376 -6.43 -5.77 -2.06
C THR A 376 -7.09 -4.39 -2.02
N TRP A 377 -8.42 -4.35 -2.12
CA TRP A 377 -9.19 -3.13 -1.99
C TRP A 377 -10.33 -3.27 -1.00
N ILE A 378 -10.29 -2.45 0.03
CA ILE A 378 -11.26 -2.37 1.13
C ILE A 378 -12.04 -1.07 0.97
N SER A 379 -13.35 -1.15 1.02
CA SER A 379 -14.22 0.01 1.01
C SER A 379 -14.91 0.19 2.35
N LEU A 380 -14.74 1.37 2.94
CA LEU A 380 -15.43 1.80 4.16
C LEU A 380 -16.58 2.72 3.78
N LYS A 381 -17.78 2.42 4.28
CA LYS A 381 -18.98 3.21 4.03
C LYS A 381 -19.74 3.46 5.32
N ASP A 382 -20.48 4.54 5.34
CA ASP A 382 -21.50 4.80 6.34
C ASP A 382 -22.85 4.36 5.77
N MET A 383 -23.61 3.61 6.56
CA MET A 383 -25.00 3.24 6.30
C MET A 383 -25.91 3.98 7.26
N GLU A 384 -26.80 4.78 6.74
CA GLU A 384 -27.84 5.45 7.50
C GLU A 384 -29.11 4.59 7.48
N ALA A 385 -29.53 4.14 8.66
CA ALA A 385 -30.75 3.38 8.83
C ALA A 385 -31.39 3.72 10.18
N ASN A 386 -32.69 3.95 10.21
CA ASN A 386 -33.48 4.17 11.43
C ASN A 386 -32.94 5.33 12.33
N GLY A 387 -32.39 6.38 11.72
CA GLY A 387 -31.82 7.51 12.46
C GLY A 387 -30.42 7.26 13.03
N GLU A 388 -29.79 6.14 12.73
CA GLU A 388 -28.42 5.83 13.11
C GLU A 388 -27.50 5.79 11.88
N ARG A 389 -26.25 6.20 12.11
CA ARG A 389 -25.17 6.11 11.13
C ARG A 389 -24.18 5.03 11.56
N ASN A 390 -24.25 3.89 10.91
CA ASN A 390 -23.41 2.72 11.19
C ASN A 390 -22.30 2.59 10.16
N ARG A 391 -21.08 2.30 10.62
CA ARG A 391 -19.93 2.10 9.75
C ARG A 391 -19.87 0.65 9.28
N VAL A 392 -19.70 0.48 7.98
CA VAL A 392 -19.62 -0.84 7.35
C VAL A 392 -18.42 -0.95 6.44
N LEU A 393 -17.89 -2.17 6.33
CA LEU A 393 -16.74 -2.52 5.51
C LEU A 393 -17.11 -3.67 4.59
N TYR A 394 -16.59 -3.63 3.36
CA TYR A 394 -16.59 -4.79 2.46
C TYR A 394 -15.35 -4.82 1.60
N LEU A 395 -14.98 -6.03 1.19
CA LEU A 395 -13.85 -6.28 0.31
C LEU A 395 -14.31 -6.22 -1.14
N LEU A 396 -13.81 -5.24 -1.88
CA LEU A 396 -14.12 -5.11 -3.31
C LEU A 396 -13.28 -6.06 -4.15
N LYS A 397 -12.03 -6.30 -3.70
CA LYS A 397 -11.04 -7.07 -4.44
C LYS A 397 -9.98 -7.62 -3.50
N SER A 398 -9.53 -8.84 -3.76
CA SER A 398 -8.30 -9.38 -3.19
C SER A 398 -7.69 -10.38 -4.18
N ARG A 399 -6.54 -10.02 -4.76
CA ARG A 399 -5.86 -10.85 -5.77
C ARG A 399 -5.17 -12.03 -5.12
N GLY A 400 -5.26 -13.19 -5.77
CA GLY A 400 -4.54 -14.39 -5.34
C GLY A 400 -5.13 -15.11 -4.13
N MET A 401 -6.27 -14.63 -3.57
CA MET A 401 -6.95 -15.29 -2.45
C MET A 401 -8.48 -15.17 -2.56
N ASN A 402 -9.17 -16.12 -1.97
CA ASN A 402 -10.60 -15.98 -1.72
C ASN A 402 -10.83 -14.95 -0.62
N HIS A 403 -11.93 -14.23 -0.69
CA HIS A 403 -12.32 -13.25 0.31
C HIS A 403 -13.83 -13.23 0.51
N SER A 404 -14.26 -12.79 1.68
CA SER A 404 -15.68 -12.62 1.98
C SER A 404 -16.29 -11.54 1.11
N LYS A 405 -17.46 -11.83 0.54
CA LYS A 405 -18.28 -10.84 -0.19
C LYS A 405 -19.32 -10.18 0.71
N GLN A 406 -19.34 -10.56 1.99
CA GLN A 406 -20.30 -10.03 2.93
C GLN A 406 -19.89 -8.67 3.45
N LEU A 407 -20.86 -7.80 3.61
CA LEU A 407 -20.71 -6.55 4.33
C LEU A 407 -20.59 -6.84 5.83
N ARG A 408 -19.64 -6.19 6.51
CA ARG A 408 -19.43 -6.27 7.96
C ARG A 408 -19.57 -4.90 8.58
N GLU A 409 -20.29 -4.84 9.69
CA GLU A 409 -20.31 -3.65 10.55
C GLU A 409 -19.03 -3.59 11.37
N TYR A 410 -18.51 -2.38 11.63
CA TYR A 410 -17.39 -2.19 12.55
C TYR A 410 -17.59 -0.99 13.45
N GLN A 411 -17.02 -1.07 14.63
CA GLN A 411 -17.03 -0.03 15.64
C GLN A 411 -15.60 0.33 16.02
N LEU A 412 -15.35 1.64 16.16
CA LEU A 412 -14.10 2.15 16.71
C LEU A 412 -14.28 2.28 18.22
N THR A 413 -13.49 1.52 18.95
CA THR A 413 -13.53 1.46 20.41
C THR A 413 -12.20 1.89 21.00
N ASN A 414 -12.12 2.06 22.32
CA ASN A 414 -10.85 2.28 23.03
C ASN A 414 -9.92 1.05 23.06
N HIS A 415 -10.31 -0.05 22.42
CA HIS A 415 -9.54 -1.29 22.25
C HIS A 415 -9.28 -1.62 20.77
N GLY A 416 -9.36 -0.63 19.89
CA GLY A 416 -9.15 -0.77 18.46
C GLY A 416 -10.43 -0.92 17.66
N VAL A 417 -10.30 -1.54 16.49
CA VAL A 417 -11.41 -1.78 15.57
C VAL A 417 -12.08 -3.10 15.90
N HIS A 418 -13.35 -3.03 16.26
CA HIS A 418 -14.17 -4.21 16.53
C HIS A 418 -15.11 -4.50 15.34
N MET A 419 -14.97 -5.67 14.74
CA MET A 419 -15.81 -6.11 13.63
C MET A 419 -17.03 -6.90 14.15
N VAL A 420 -18.19 -6.61 13.57
CA VAL A 420 -19.46 -7.26 13.92
C VAL A 420 -20.12 -7.78 12.65
N ASP A 421 -20.70 -8.96 12.71
CA ASP A 421 -21.44 -9.51 11.58
C ASP A 421 -22.67 -8.67 11.28
N ALA A 422 -22.85 -8.28 10.03
CA ALA A 422 -24.09 -7.66 9.61
C ALA A 422 -25.18 -8.73 9.52
N TYR A 423 -26.36 -8.42 10.09
CA TYR A 423 -27.52 -9.30 10.00
C TYR A 423 -28.15 -9.18 8.60
N VAL A 424 -28.32 -10.28 7.92
CA VAL A 424 -29.01 -10.36 6.62
C VAL A 424 -30.36 -11.04 6.84
N GLY A 425 -31.41 -10.22 6.88
CA GLY A 425 -32.79 -10.69 7.05
C GLY A 425 -33.64 -10.57 5.78
N PRO A 426 -34.92 -10.92 5.86
CA PRO A 426 -35.87 -10.80 4.75
C PRO A 426 -35.99 -9.36 4.20
N ASP A 427 -35.79 -8.37 5.06
CA ASP A 427 -35.90 -6.96 4.74
C ASP A 427 -34.55 -6.32 4.35
N GLY A 428 -33.50 -7.13 4.12
CA GLY A 428 -32.17 -6.68 3.75
C GLY A 428 -31.15 -6.73 4.88
N VAL A 429 -30.11 -5.90 4.77
CA VAL A 429 -29.00 -5.84 5.74
C VAL A 429 -29.39 -4.90 6.88
N LEU A 430 -29.39 -5.43 8.12
CA LEU A 430 -29.62 -4.66 9.33
C LEU A 430 -28.32 -4.47 10.11
N THR A 431 -28.08 -3.24 10.59
CA THR A 431 -26.92 -2.84 11.38
C THR A 431 -27.37 -2.11 12.64
N GLY A 432 -26.49 -1.93 13.63
CA GLY A 432 -26.75 -1.16 14.84
C GLY A 432 -27.91 -1.70 15.68
N THR A 433 -28.73 -0.78 16.21
CA THR A 433 -29.87 -1.13 17.07
C THR A 433 -30.95 -1.92 16.35
N ALA A 434 -31.15 -1.72 15.05
CA ALA A 434 -32.10 -2.50 14.25
C ALA A 434 -31.74 -4.00 14.23
N ARG A 435 -30.45 -4.32 14.09
CA ARG A 435 -29.93 -5.69 14.19
C ARG A 435 -30.19 -6.28 15.59
N ILE A 436 -29.84 -5.54 16.64
CA ILE A 436 -30.03 -5.99 18.04
C ILE A 436 -31.52 -6.27 18.31
N ALA A 437 -32.40 -5.38 17.87
CA ALA A 437 -33.83 -5.55 18.03
C ALA A 437 -34.37 -6.80 17.29
N GLN A 438 -33.89 -7.03 16.07
CA GLN A 438 -34.31 -8.20 15.29
C GLN A 438 -33.78 -9.50 15.90
N GLU A 439 -32.53 -9.55 16.31
CA GLU A 439 -31.96 -10.71 17.02
C GLU A 439 -32.70 -11.02 18.34
N ALA A 440 -33.13 -9.98 19.07
CA ALA A 440 -33.94 -10.15 20.28
C ALA A 440 -35.30 -10.78 19.97
N ARG A 441 -36.00 -10.27 18.93
CA ARG A 441 -37.29 -10.82 18.47
C ARG A 441 -37.17 -12.29 18.05
N GLU A 442 -36.09 -12.63 17.35
CA GLU A 442 -35.85 -14.02 16.91
C GLU A 442 -35.54 -14.96 18.07
N ARG A 443 -34.77 -14.49 19.06
CA ARG A 443 -34.52 -15.25 20.30
C ARG A 443 -35.83 -15.51 21.04
N GLU A 444 -36.71 -14.51 21.19
CA GLU A 444 -37.99 -14.64 21.83
C GLU A 444 -38.92 -15.60 21.05
N ALA A 445 -39.00 -15.46 19.74
CA ALA A 445 -39.73 -16.39 18.88
C ALA A 445 -39.20 -17.83 18.97
N GLY A 446 -37.87 -17.98 19.03
CA GLY A 446 -37.22 -19.30 19.23
C GLY A 446 -37.58 -19.93 20.59
N LEU A 447 -37.57 -19.16 21.66
CA LEU A 447 -37.99 -19.61 22.98
C LEU A 447 -39.47 -20.00 23.00
N SER A 448 -40.33 -19.18 22.40
CA SER A 448 -41.79 -19.46 22.29
C SER A 448 -42.05 -20.76 21.51
N ARG A 449 -41.37 -20.99 20.40
CA ARG A 449 -41.47 -22.25 19.61
C ARG A 449 -41.00 -23.48 20.43
N LYS A 450 -39.91 -23.37 21.18
CA LYS A 450 -39.41 -24.44 22.04
C LYS A 450 -40.45 -24.78 23.15
N GLN A 451 -41.02 -23.76 23.79
CA GLN A 451 -42.05 -23.93 24.81
C GLN A 451 -43.32 -24.58 24.25
N ALA A 452 -43.76 -24.13 23.06
CA ALA A 452 -44.92 -24.73 22.38
C ALA A 452 -44.68 -26.21 22.05
N THR A 453 -43.49 -26.54 21.55
CA THR A 453 -43.11 -27.93 21.24
C THR A 453 -43.07 -28.79 22.51
N GLU A 454 -42.54 -28.25 23.60
CA GLU A 454 -42.49 -28.97 24.88
C GLU A 454 -43.88 -29.18 25.48
N ARG A 455 -44.77 -28.19 25.41
CA ARG A 455 -46.20 -28.34 25.81
C ARG A 455 -46.86 -29.44 24.99
N ARG A 456 -46.65 -29.46 23.68
CA ARG A 456 -47.22 -30.49 22.80
C ARG A 456 -46.69 -31.89 23.13
N ARG A 457 -45.41 -32.02 23.42
CA ARG A 457 -44.81 -33.29 23.88
C ARG A 457 -45.44 -33.78 25.16
N ARG A 458 -45.63 -32.91 26.17
CA ARG A 458 -46.28 -33.26 27.44
C ARG A 458 -47.73 -33.66 27.24
N GLU A 459 -48.46 -32.96 26.35
CA GLU A 459 -49.83 -33.33 26.02
C GLU A 459 -49.93 -34.74 25.39
N VAL A 460 -49.07 -35.03 24.42
CA VAL A 460 -49.03 -36.34 23.78
C VAL A 460 -48.63 -37.42 24.78
N ALA A 461 -47.66 -37.17 25.66
CA ALA A 461 -47.28 -38.12 26.71
C ALA A 461 -48.43 -38.41 27.69
N ARG A 462 -49.19 -37.36 28.09
CA ARG A 462 -50.39 -37.54 28.92
C ARG A 462 -51.49 -38.40 28.23
N LYS A 463 -51.78 -38.13 26.96
CA LYS A 463 -52.71 -38.92 26.16
C LYS A 463 -52.28 -40.38 26.05
N ARG A 464 -50.98 -40.62 25.80
CA ARG A 464 -50.42 -41.96 25.73
C ARG A 464 -50.55 -42.70 27.04
N ALA A 465 -50.18 -42.07 28.17
CA ALA A 465 -50.30 -42.64 29.48
C ALA A 465 -51.80 -42.96 29.90
N ALA A 466 -52.78 -42.17 29.40
CA ALA A 466 -54.19 -42.43 29.60
C ALA A 466 -54.63 -43.61 28.75
N VAL A 467 -54.24 -43.74 27.50
CA VAL A 467 -54.56 -44.92 26.66
C VAL A 467 -53.88 -46.17 27.20
N ASP A 468 -52.65 -46.11 27.65
CA ASP A 468 -51.95 -47.27 28.23
C ASP A 468 -52.64 -47.74 29.50
N ARG A 469 -53.21 -46.87 30.36
CA ARG A 469 -54.04 -47.24 31.50
C ARG A 469 -55.34 -47.96 31.07
N GLN A 470 -56.01 -47.39 30.06
CA GLN A 470 -57.23 -47.98 29.52
C GLN A 470 -56.99 -49.38 28.94
N ILE A 471 -55.88 -49.59 28.27
CA ILE A 471 -55.45 -50.89 27.75
C ILE A 471 -55.19 -51.86 28.90
N ALA A 472 -54.55 -51.44 30.01
CA ALA A 472 -54.27 -52.24 31.15
C ALA A 472 -55.58 -52.65 31.87
N GLU A 473 -56.55 -51.75 32.03
CA GLU A 473 -57.86 -52.01 32.59
C GLU A 473 -58.65 -53.03 31.74
N LEU A 474 -58.68 -52.88 30.43
CA LEU A 474 -59.36 -53.83 29.54
C LEU A 474 -58.70 -55.21 29.54
N ARG A 475 -57.38 -55.28 29.63
CA ARG A 475 -56.68 -56.60 29.76
C ARG A 475 -57.01 -57.30 31.05
N ALA A 476 -57.01 -56.56 32.19
CA ALA A 476 -57.39 -57.16 33.48
C ALA A 476 -58.84 -57.63 33.47
N ALA A 477 -59.76 -56.87 32.85
CA ALA A 477 -61.15 -57.32 32.70
C ALA A 477 -61.25 -58.59 31.84
N LEU A 478 -60.51 -58.65 30.73
CA LEU A 478 -60.48 -59.84 29.86
C LEU A 478 -59.90 -61.08 30.60
N GLU A 479 -58.83 -60.96 31.34
CA GLU A 479 -58.21 -61.99 32.14
C GLU A 479 -59.24 -62.54 33.21
N THR A 480 -60.05 -61.62 33.78
CA THR A 480 -61.10 -62.03 34.76
C THR A 480 -62.20 -62.82 34.04
N GLU A 481 -62.70 -62.41 32.89
CA GLU A 481 -63.67 -63.10 32.06
C GLU A 481 -63.17 -64.50 31.62
N GLU A 482 -61.90 -64.58 31.18
CA GLU A 482 -61.23 -65.80 30.77
C GLU A 482 -61.13 -66.79 31.97
N ALA A 483 -60.78 -66.27 33.16
CA ALA A 483 -60.75 -67.11 34.39
C ALA A 483 -62.14 -67.60 34.79
N GLU A 484 -63.17 -66.73 34.71
CA GLU A 484 -64.56 -67.16 34.96
C GLU A 484 -65.02 -68.20 33.93
N MET A 485 -64.72 -68.06 32.68
CA MET A 485 -65.01 -68.98 31.60
C MET A 485 -64.33 -70.35 31.86
N ALA A 486 -63.04 -70.33 32.20
CA ALA A 486 -62.29 -71.54 32.52
C ALA A 486 -62.92 -72.29 33.71
N THR A 487 -63.36 -71.56 34.76
CA THR A 487 -64.07 -72.17 35.93
C THR A 487 -65.40 -72.76 35.52
N LEU A 488 -66.17 -72.13 34.64
CA LEU A 488 -67.41 -72.67 34.11
C LEU A 488 -67.21 -73.96 33.28
N ILE A 489 -66.16 -73.97 32.45
CA ILE A 489 -65.81 -75.16 31.66
C ILE A 489 -65.41 -76.32 32.57
N GLU A 490 -64.57 -76.09 33.58
CA GLU A 490 -64.23 -77.14 34.58
C GLU A 490 -65.47 -77.68 35.32
N GLN A 491 -66.37 -76.76 35.68
CA GLN A 491 -67.63 -77.18 36.31
C GLN A 491 -68.52 -78.01 35.38
N GLU A 492 -68.58 -77.66 34.08
CA GLU A 492 -69.34 -78.37 33.07
C GLU A 492 -68.75 -79.78 32.81
N GLU A 493 -67.43 -79.87 32.67
CA GLU A 493 -66.69 -81.13 32.54
C GLU A 493 -66.86 -82.01 33.74
N ALA A 494 -66.80 -81.45 34.96
CA ALA A 494 -67.06 -82.22 36.21
C ALA A 494 -68.51 -82.73 36.28
N ARG A 495 -69.48 -81.93 35.81
CA ARG A 495 -70.90 -82.40 35.72
C ARG A 495 -71.07 -83.48 34.66
N GLU A 496 -70.44 -83.35 33.49
CA GLU A 496 -70.50 -84.40 32.47
C GLU A 496 -69.88 -85.73 32.98
N LEU A 497 -68.73 -85.60 33.68
CA LEU A 497 -68.09 -86.78 34.32
C LEU A 497 -68.98 -87.42 35.39
N ALA A 498 -69.60 -86.60 36.26
CA ALA A 498 -70.55 -87.08 37.26
C ALA A 498 -71.79 -87.78 36.66
N HIS A 499 -72.37 -87.15 35.58
CA HIS A 499 -73.47 -87.77 34.84
C HIS A 499 -73.03 -89.02 34.07
N GLY A 500 -71.78 -89.09 33.60
CA GLY A 500 -71.20 -90.30 33.00
C GLY A 500 -71.03 -91.42 33.98
N THR A 501 -70.59 -91.12 35.21
CA THR A 501 -70.48 -92.09 36.32
C THR A 501 -71.84 -92.55 36.79
N GLU A 502 -72.83 -91.67 37.02
CA GLU A 502 -74.21 -92.05 37.35
C GLU A 502 -74.84 -92.90 36.26
N ARG A 503 -74.64 -92.63 35.00
CA ARG A 503 -75.14 -93.50 33.91
C ARG A 503 -74.48 -94.86 33.91
N SER A 504 -73.20 -94.95 34.21
CA SER A 504 -72.48 -96.21 34.30
C SER A 504 -72.95 -97.06 35.50
N GLU A 505 -73.17 -96.42 36.66
CA GLU A 505 -73.72 -97.06 37.83
C GLU A 505 -75.14 -97.53 37.61
N MET A 506 -76.00 -96.73 36.99
CA MET A 506 -77.36 -97.14 36.66
C MET A 506 -77.40 -98.30 35.64
N ALA A 507 -76.47 -98.31 34.70
CA ALA A 507 -76.34 -99.43 33.78
C ALA A 507 -75.91 -100.74 34.48
N ALA A 508 -75.00 -100.61 35.46
CA ALA A 508 -74.58 -101.76 36.28
C ALA A 508 -75.74 -102.32 37.17
N ILE A 509 -76.59 -101.47 37.75
CA ILE A 509 -77.75 -101.84 38.55
C ILE A 509 -78.87 -102.53 37.71
N ARG A 510 -79.00 -102.09 36.45
CA ARG A 510 -80.06 -102.69 35.56
C ARG A 510 -79.60 -103.92 34.81
N GLY A 511 -78.49 -104.51 35.10
CA GLY A 511 -78.03 -105.75 34.59
C GLY A 511 -77.95 -105.97 33.12
N VAL A 512 -77.74 -104.87 32.38
CA VAL A 512 -77.49 -104.94 30.93
C VAL A 512 -75.99 -105.02 30.71
N ARG A 513 -75.45 -106.21 30.59
CA ARG A 513 -74.11 -106.43 30.01
C ARG A 513 -74.22 -106.37 28.50
N SER A 514 -73.43 -105.50 27.91
CA SER A 514 -73.04 -105.68 26.55
C SER A 514 -71.50 -105.65 26.42
#